data_7457ddbcf9e87609a3b95b1daa3cdfc8
#
_entry.id   7457ddbcf9e87609a3b95b1daa3cdfc8
#
_cell.length_a   1.000
_cell.length_b   1.000
_cell.length_c   1.000
_cell.angle_alpha   90.00
_cell.angle_beta   90.00
_cell.angle_gamma   90.00
#
_symmetry.space_group_name_H-M   'P 1'
#
loop_
_entity.id
_entity.type
_entity.pdbx_description
1 polymer ?
#
loop_
_entity_poly.entity_id
_entity_poly.type
_entity_poly.pdbx_seq_one_letter_code
_entity_poly.pdbx_strand_id
1 'polypeptide(L)'
;MRIEMPSPSGEELKTARLKTGLSQVDAATLMGYPVQTGSRGGLQSRTWQALESTSDPRNMPGPIFAMFQLLTGTHTECVLINRDLTAEMQEANTPLA
;
A
#
# COMPACT_ATOMS: atom_id res chain seq x y z
N MET A 1 2.06 -19.73 -8.86
CA MET A 1 1.54 -19.21 -7.57
C MET A 1 0.38 -18.26 -7.82
N ARG A 2 -0.66 -18.38 -7.04
CA ARG A 2 -1.83 -17.52 -7.17
C ARG A 2 -2.06 -16.76 -5.88
N ILE A 3 -2.19 -15.44 -5.97
CA ILE A 3 -2.50 -14.58 -4.84
C ILE A 3 -3.91 -14.04 -5.04
N GLU A 4 -4.76 -14.19 -4.04
CA GLU A 4 -6.07 -13.57 -4.05
C GLU A 4 -5.94 -12.09 -3.70
N MET A 5 -6.60 -11.24 -4.48
CA MET A 5 -6.50 -9.79 -4.35
C MET A 5 -7.90 -9.16 -4.32
N PRO A 6 -8.65 -9.40 -3.23
CA PRO A 6 -9.98 -8.81 -3.11
C PRO A 6 -9.90 -7.30 -2.89
N SER A 7 -10.91 -6.58 -3.38
CA SER A 7 -11.06 -5.16 -3.10
C SER A 7 -11.46 -4.95 -1.64
N PRO A 8 -10.79 -4.07 -0.90
CA PRO A 8 -11.17 -3.79 0.48
C PRO A 8 -12.38 -2.86 0.53
N SER A 9 -13.15 -2.95 1.62
CA SER A 9 -14.10 -1.89 1.96
C SER A 9 -13.32 -0.67 2.46
N GLY A 10 -13.99 0.49 2.55
CA GLY A 10 -13.36 1.69 3.10
C GLY A 10 -12.87 1.47 4.53
N GLU A 11 -13.64 0.76 5.34
CA GLU A 11 -13.26 0.44 6.71
C GLU A 11 -12.07 -0.51 6.77
N GLU A 12 -12.03 -1.52 5.92
CA GLU A 12 -10.89 -2.44 5.83
C GLU A 12 -9.61 -1.71 5.42
N LEU A 13 -9.71 -0.80 4.45
CA LEU A 13 -8.57 0.01 4.01
C LEU A 13 -8.07 0.90 5.13
N LYS A 14 -8.97 1.56 5.85
CA LYS A 14 -8.62 2.41 6.99
C LYS A 14 -7.92 1.60 8.08
N THR A 15 -8.46 0.44 8.42
CA THR A 15 -7.86 -0.44 9.42
C THR A 15 -6.46 -0.88 9.00
N ALA A 16 -6.29 -1.26 7.75
CA ALA A 16 -4.98 -1.65 7.22
C ALA A 16 -3.98 -0.50 7.29
N ARG A 17 -4.42 0.72 6.92
CA ARG A 17 -3.56 1.90 7.01
C ARG A 17 -3.14 2.21 8.45
N LEU A 18 -4.09 2.16 9.38
CA LEU A 18 -3.79 2.43 10.79
C LEU A 18 -2.78 1.46 11.37
N LYS A 19 -2.81 0.21 10.94
CA LYS A 19 -1.82 -0.79 11.36
C LYS A 19 -0.41 -0.46 10.92
N THR A 20 -0.25 0.27 9.81
CA THR A 20 1.06 0.66 9.30
C THR A 20 1.62 1.90 9.99
N GLY A 21 0.78 2.65 10.69
CA GLY A 21 1.15 3.94 11.26
C GLY A 21 1.19 5.08 10.26
N LEU A 22 0.81 4.85 9.01
CA LEU A 22 0.82 5.89 7.98
C LEU A 22 -0.41 6.79 8.10
N SER A 23 -0.20 8.09 7.82
CA SER A 23 -1.30 9.02 7.60
C SER A 23 -1.95 8.76 6.24
N GLN A 24 -3.14 9.33 6.01
CA GLN A 24 -3.78 9.23 4.69
C GLN A 24 -2.91 9.86 3.59
N VAL A 25 -2.24 10.97 3.90
CA VAL A 25 -1.33 11.63 2.95
C VAL A 25 -0.13 10.75 2.63
N ASP A 26 0.48 10.15 3.64
CA ASP A 26 1.64 9.29 3.44
C ASP A 26 1.26 8.02 2.65
N ALA A 27 0.12 7.44 2.97
CA ALA A 27 -0.37 6.27 2.25
C ALA A 27 -0.69 6.62 0.78
N ALA A 28 -1.34 7.76 0.54
CA ALA A 28 -1.63 8.23 -0.81
C ALA A 28 -0.34 8.46 -1.59
N THR A 29 0.65 9.11 -0.98
CA THR A 29 1.95 9.35 -1.61
C THR A 29 2.64 8.04 -1.96
N LEU A 30 2.64 7.09 -1.05
CA LEU A 30 3.23 5.77 -1.28
C LEU A 30 2.63 5.08 -2.49
N MET A 31 1.30 5.16 -2.65
CA MET A 31 0.58 4.47 -3.70
C MET A 31 0.40 5.29 -4.98
N GLY A 32 0.94 6.50 -5.02
CA GLY A 32 0.84 7.35 -6.21
C GLY A 32 -0.49 8.05 -6.38
N TYR A 33 -1.30 8.16 -5.33
CA TYR A 33 -2.55 8.92 -5.40
C TYR A 33 -2.29 10.42 -5.19
N PRO A 34 -3.15 11.27 -5.77
CA PRO A 34 -2.96 12.72 -5.67
C PRO A 34 -3.05 13.24 -4.24
N VAL A 35 -2.23 14.23 -3.93
CA VAL A 35 -2.24 14.96 -2.66
C VAL A 35 -2.43 16.43 -2.97
N GLN A 36 -3.33 17.09 -2.25
CA GLN A 36 -3.66 18.50 -2.46
C GLN A 36 -3.45 19.29 -1.16
N THR A 37 -3.35 20.61 -1.31
CA THR A 37 -3.39 21.50 -0.16
C THR A 37 -4.86 21.74 0.22
N GLY A 38 -5.19 21.48 1.47
CA GLY A 38 -6.53 21.70 1.98
C GLY A 38 -6.81 23.18 2.22
N SER A 39 -8.07 23.51 2.50
CA SER A 39 -8.54 24.88 2.72
C SER A 39 -7.83 25.56 3.90
N ARG A 40 -7.27 24.79 4.83
CA ARG A 40 -6.52 25.31 5.98
C ARG A 40 -5.01 25.26 5.79
N GLY A 41 -4.53 25.01 4.57
CA GLY A 41 -3.12 24.99 4.25
C GLY A 41 -2.41 23.66 4.51
N GLY A 42 -3.05 22.70 5.14
CA GLY A 42 -2.50 21.36 5.35
C GLY A 42 -2.64 20.46 4.12
N LEU A 43 -1.77 19.47 4.01
CA LEU A 43 -1.86 18.50 2.93
C LEU A 43 -3.00 17.50 3.20
N GLN A 44 -3.66 17.07 2.13
CA GLN A 44 -4.70 16.05 2.18
C GLN A 44 -4.76 15.29 0.87
N SER A 45 -5.33 14.10 0.90
CA SER A 45 -5.67 13.35 -0.31
C SER A 45 -7.16 13.07 -0.32
N ARG A 46 -7.88 13.78 -1.19
CA ARG A 46 -9.33 13.58 -1.35
C ARG A 46 -9.63 12.20 -1.92
N THR A 47 -8.78 11.71 -2.80
CA THR A 47 -8.92 10.38 -3.38
C THR A 47 -8.81 9.31 -2.30
N TRP A 48 -7.79 9.39 -1.44
CA TRP A 48 -7.63 8.43 -0.36
C TRP A 48 -8.80 8.50 0.64
N GLN A 49 -9.22 9.73 0.99
CA GLN A 49 -10.37 9.93 1.86
C GLN A 49 -11.63 9.26 1.29
N ALA A 50 -11.87 9.39 -0.01
CA ALA A 50 -12.99 8.75 -0.67
C ALA A 50 -12.90 7.23 -0.63
N LEU A 51 -11.69 6.67 -0.79
CA LEU A 51 -11.49 5.22 -0.72
C LEU A 51 -11.76 4.65 0.67
N GLU A 52 -11.52 5.43 1.73
CA GLU A 52 -11.82 5.03 3.12
C GLU A 52 -13.26 5.36 3.54
N SER A 53 -14.01 6.09 2.72
CA SER A 53 -15.36 6.50 3.06
C SER A 53 -16.32 5.31 3.05
N THR A 54 -17.17 5.24 4.06
CA THR A 54 -18.23 4.23 4.13
C THR A 54 -19.52 4.69 3.46
N SER A 55 -19.63 6.00 3.20
CA SER A 55 -20.85 6.61 2.61
C SER A 55 -20.73 6.81 1.09
N ASP A 56 -19.53 6.81 0.54
CA ASP A 56 -19.28 6.93 -0.90
C ASP A 56 -18.40 5.75 -1.32
N PRO A 57 -18.99 4.71 -1.91
CA PRO A 57 -18.28 3.46 -2.14
C PRO A 57 -17.36 3.50 -3.36
N ARG A 58 -16.30 4.28 -3.30
CA ARG A 58 -15.18 4.10 -4.21
C ARG A 58 -14.28 3.03 -3.61
N ASN A 59 -14.32 1.84 -4.15
CA ASN A 59 -13.47 0.77 -3.65
C ASN A 59 -12.10 0.81 -4.33
N MET A 60 -11.06 0.66 -3.53
CA MET A 60 -9.72 0.47 -4.06
C MET A 60 -9.68 -0.86 -4.83
N PRO A 61 -9.13 -0.89 -6.06
CA PRO A 61 -8.92 -2.17 -6.76
C PRO A 61 -8.08 -3.13 -5.93
N GLY A 62 -8.45 -4.41 -5.96
CA GLY A 62 -7.78 -5.45 -5.18
C GLY A 62 -6.27 -5.51 -5.39
N PRO A 63 -5.76 -5.48 -6.64
CA PRO A 63 -4.32 -5.48 -6.88
C PRO A 63 -3.58 -4.30 -6.26
N ILE A 64 -4.20 -3.12 -6.22
CA ILE A 64 -3.60 -1.94 -5.58
C ILE A 64 -3.53 -2.15 -4.07
N PHE A 65 -4.57 -2.69 -3.47
CA PHE A 65 -4.57 -3.00 -2.04
C PHE A 65 -3.52 -4.06 -1.70
N ALA A 66 -3.38 -5.09 -2.52
CA ALA A 66 -2.35 -6.10 -2.33
C ALA A 66 -0.95 -5.48 -2.39
N MET A 67 -0.71 -4.57 -3.33
CA MET A 67 0.56 -3.86 -3.42
C MET A 67 0.80 -2.98 -2.19
N PHE A 68 -0.23 -2.30 -1.69
CA PHE A 68 -0.12 -1.53 -0.46
C PHE A 68 0.31 -2.42 0.72
N GLN A 69 -0.31 -3.59 0.84
CA GLN A 69 0.07 -4.54 1.89
C GLN A 69 1.51 -5.04 1.72
N LEU A 70 1.94 -5.31 0.49
CA LEU A 70 3.32 -5.74 0.22
C LEU A 70 4.33 -4.64 0.55
N LEU A 71 4.06 -3.41 0.14
CA LEU A 71 4.96 -2.27 0.39
C LEU A 71 5.07 -1.93 1.88
N THR A 72 4.02 -2.16 2.65
CA THR A 72 4.01 -1.89 4.09
C THR A 72 4.38 -3.09 4.95
N GLY A 73 4.62 -4.24 4.33
CA GLY A 73 4.98 -5.45 5.04
C GLY A 73 3.83 -6.11 5.81
N THR A 74 2.58 -5.82 5.41
CA THR A 74 1.40 -6.34 6.11
C THR A 74 0.64 -7.42 5.34
N HIS A 75 1.13 -7.82 4.16
CA HIS A 75 0.51 -8.89 3.39
C HIS A 75 0.65 -10.22 4.14
N THR A 76 -0.44 -11.01 4.18
CA THR A 76 -0.48 -12.24 4.97
C THR A 76 0.26 -13.41 4.34
N GLU A 77 0.45 -13.41 3.03
CA GLU A 77 1.01 -14.56 2.31
C GLU A 77 2.36 -14.29 1.68
N CYS A 78 2.66 -13.03 1.36
CA CYS A 78 3.83 -12.68 0.58
C CYS A 78 4.62 -11.56 1.23
N VAL A 79 5.90 -11.54 0.90
CA VAL A 79 6.84 -10.50 1.33
C VAL A 79 7.49 -9.90 0.10
N LEU A 80 7.57 -8.57 0.07
CA LEU A 80 8.28 -7.86 -0.99
C LEU A 80 9.77 -7.79 -0.61
N ILE A 81 10.64 -8.25 -1.52
CA ILE A 81 12.07 -8.23 -1.31
C ILE A 81 12.72 -7.30 -2.33
N ASN A 82 13.59 -6.41 -1.84
CA ASN A 82 14.33 -5.51 -2.72
C ASN A 82 15.28 -6.31 -3.60
N ARG A 83 15.28 -6.01 -4.90
CA ARG A 83 16.13 -6.71 -5.86
C ARG A 83 17.62 -6.62 -5.52
N ASP A 84 18.07 -5.44 -5.07
CA ASP A 84 19.49 -5.25 -4.75
C ASP A 84 19.91 -6.14 -3.58
N LEU A 85 19.06 -6.23 -2.56
CA LEU A 85 19.29 -7.11 -1.42
C LEU A 85 19.30 -8.59 -1.86
N THR A 86 18.38 -8.96 -2.74
CA THR A 86 18.29 -10.31 -3.28
C THR A 86 19.53 -10.65 -4.10
N ALA A 87 20.01 -9.72 -4.93
CA ALA A 87 21.22 -9.90 -5.74
C ALA A 87 22.45 -10.10 -4.85
N GLU A 88 22.60 -9.33 -3.78
CA GLU A 88 23.67 -9.48 -2.83
C GLU A 88 23.63 -10.86 -2.15
N MET A 89 22.47 -11.30 -1.75
CA MET A 89 22.29 -12.61 -1.13
C MET A 89 22.63 -13.74 -2.13
N GLN A 90 22.24 -13.60 -3.38
CA GLN A 90 22.53 -14.57 -4.43
C GLN A 90 24.03 -14.64 -4.72
N GLU A 91 24.70 -13.50 -4.81
CA GLU A 91 26.15 -13.46 -5.00
C GLU A 91 26.89 -14.13 -3.85
N ALA A 92 26.44 -13.96 -2.62
CA ALA A 92 27.04 -14.57 -1.45
C ALA A 92 26.88 -16.09 -1.43
N ASN A 93 25.80 -16.61 -2.05
CA ASN A 93 25.45 -18.03 -1.99
C ASN A 93 25.66 -18.78 -3.31
N THR A 94 25.85 -18.06 -4.42
CA THR A 94 26.01 -18.68 -5.72
C THR A 94 27.47 -19.05 -5.92
N PRO A 95 27.78 -20.32 -6.15
CA PRO A 95 29.16 -20.69 -6.51
C PRO A 95 29.53 -20.04 -7.81
N LEU A 96 30.70 -19.44 -7.83
CA LEU A 96 31.22 -18.87 -9.05
C LEU A 96 31.47 -20.01 -10.05
N ALA A 97 30.63 -20.01 -11.05
CA ALA A 97 30.78 -20.99 -12.11
C ALA A 97 31.85 -20.55 -13.08
#